data_1579f9207732879afbe80aabb06ba68e
#
_entry.id   1579f9207732879afbe80aabb06ba68e
#
_cell.length_a   1.000
_cell.length_b   1.000
_cell.length_c   1.000
_cell.angle_alpha   90.00
_cell.angle_beta   90.00
_cell.angle_gamma   90.00
#
_symmetry.space_group_name_H-M   'P 1'
#
loop_
_entity.id
_entity.type
_entity.pdbx_description
1 polymer ?
#
loop_
_entity_poly.entity_id
_entity_poly.type
_entity_poly.pdbx_seq_one_letter_code
_entity_poly.pdbx_strand_id
1 'polypeptide(L)'
;PKAIVQQEIDGLKMMGGDFECNMVIGKVLTIDELMGEYGYEAVFVGSGAGLPRFMGIPGESLKGVYSANEFLTRSNLMKAYLPTSKTPIRTGRKVAVVGGGNVAMDAARSAPRLGAETVYIVYRRGMAELPARKEEVEHAEEEGIIFKTLTNPTEVLGDENGWVKGMTCVEMELGEPDASGR
;
A
#
# COMPACT_ATOMS: atom_id res chain seq x y z
N PRO A 1 -3.46 13.00 -10.24
CA PRO A 1 -2.31 13.49 -11.02
C PRO A 1 -1.39 14.36 -10.16
N LYS A 2 -0.07 14.16 -10.27
CA LYS A 2 0.92 14.90 -9.44
C LYS A 2 0.85 16.41 -9.62
N ALA A 3 0.45 16.88 -10.79
CA ALA A 3 0.28 18.31 -11.07
C ALA A 3 -0.81 18.95 -10.20
N ILE A 4 -1.90 18.25 -9.91
CA ILE A 4 -2.97 18.76 -9.04
C ILE A 4 -2.46 18.86 -7.60
N VAL A 5 -1.75 17.85 -7.11
CA VAL A 5 -1.13 17.89 -5.77
C VAL A 5 -0.13 19.04 -5.67
N GLN A 6 0.65 19.30 -6.74
CA GLN A 6 1.58 20.43 -6.76
C GLN A 6 0.86 21.77 -6.70
N GLN A 7 -0.29 21.94 -7.37
CA GLN A 7 -1.10 23.16 -7.29
C GLN A 7 -1.61 23.42 -5.87
N GLU A 8 -2.03 22.38 -5.13
CA GLU A 8 -2.42 22.49 -3.72
C GLU A 8 -1.25 22.97 -2.85
N ILE A 9 -0.06 22.38 -3.05
CA ILE A 9 1.16 22.77 -2.33
C ILE A 9 1.52 24.23 -2.64
N ASP A 10 1.45 24.64 -3.90
CA ASP A 10 1.76 26.00 -4.32
C ASP A 10 0.74 27.00 -3.74
N GLY A 11 -0.54 26.61 -3.62
CA GLY A 11 -1.56 27.37 -2.94
C GLY A 11 -1.24 27.62 -1.46
N LEU A 12 -0.81 26.57 -0.75
CA LEU A 12 -0.38 26.68 0.64
C LEU A 12 0.84 27.60 0.81
N LYS A 13 1.81 27.54 -0.10
CA LYS A 13 2.96 28.45 -0.11
C LYS A 13 2.55 29.90 -0.31
N MET A 14 1.61 30.16 -1.22
CA MET A 14 1.08 31.52 -1.41
C MET A 14 0.37 32.08 -0.18
N MET A 15 -0.17 31.22 0.68
CA MET A 15 -0.76 31.60 1.97
C MET A 15 0.27 31.77 3.09
N GLY A 16 1.57 31.67 2.80
CA GLY A 16 2.65 31.84 3.77
C GLY A 16 3.10 30.54 4.47
N GLY A 17 2.72 29.38 3.95
CA GLY A 17 3.20 28.11 4.46
C GLY A 17 4.63 27.80 4.01
N ASP A 18 5.51 27.46 4.94
CA ASP A 18 6.86 26.97 4.66
C ASP A 18 6.90 25.45 4.60
N PHE A 19 7.72 24.91 3.69
CA PHE A 19 7.87 23.49 3.48
C PHE A 19 9.33 23.07 3.64
N GLU A 20 9.65 22.45 4.77
CA GLU A 20 10.96 21.86 5.03
C GLU A 20 10.94 20.37 4.70
N CYS A 21 11.61 20.02 3.59
CA CYS A 21 11.70 18.63 3.15
C CYS A 21 12.89 17.91 3.79
N ASN A 22 12.85 16.56 3.74
CA ASN A 22 13.89 15.68 4.29
C ASN A 22 14.10 15.80 5.80
N MET A 23 13.08 16.28 6.51
CA MET A 23 13.09 16.43 7.97
C MET A 23 12.33 15.27 8.62
N VAL A 24 13.05 14.36 9.25
CA VAL A 24 12.46 13.24 9.99
C VAL A 24 12.29 13.66 11.44
N ILE A 25 11.09 14.12 11.79
CA ILE A 25 10.78 14.53 13.17
C ILE A 25 10.91 13.35 14.12
N GLY A 26 11.57 13.60 15.26
CA GLY A 26 12.00 12.56 16.21
C GLY A 26 13.40 11.98 15.92
N LYS A 27 14.04 12.37 14.79
CA LYS A 27 15.42 11.99 14.45
C LYS A 27 16.30 13.21 14.14
N VAL A 28 15.85 14.09 13.26
CA VAL A 28 16.55 15.32 12.89
C VAL A 28 16.20 16.44 13.84
N LEU A 29 14.92 16.56 14.15
CA LEU A 29 14.36 17.49 15.14
C LEU A 29 13.37 16.75 16.02
N THR A 30 13.38 17.08 17.30
CA THR A 30 12.37 16.61 18.26
C THR A 30 11.18 17.58 18.30
N ILE A 31 10.06 17.15 18.87
CA ILE A 31 8.93 18.03 19.13
C ILE A 31 9.29 19.11 20.15
N ASP A 32 10.11 18.79 21.15
CA ASP A 32 10.55 19.73 22.17
C ASP A 32 11.41 20.85 21.58
N GLU A 33 12.31 20.55 20.64
CA GLU A 33 13.08 21.55 19.90
C GLU A 33 12.16 22.44 19.04
N LEU A 34 11.18 21.85 18.36
CA LEU A 34 10.19 22.63 17.59
C LEU A 34 9.43 23.64 18.48
N MET A 35 8.99 23.21 19.64
CA MET A 35 8.25 24.07 20.57
C MET A 35 9.15 25.06 21.31
N GLY A 36 10.35 24.65 21.71
CA GLY A 36 11.28 25.44 22.49
C GLY A 36 12.17 26.36 21.66
N GLU A 37 13.03 25.78 20.82
CA GLU A 37 14.05 26.53 20.07
C GLU A 37 13.47 27.25 18.85
N TYR A 38 12.56 26.59 18.13
CA TYR A 38 11.92 27.16 16.96
C TYR A 38 10.69 28.03 17.30
N GLY A 39 10.19 27.96 18.53
CA GLY A 39 9.13 28.81 19.03
C GLY A 39 7.74 28.54 18.48
N TYR A 40 7.47 27.32 17.98
CA TYR A 40 6.12 26.94 17.56
C TYR A 40 5.20 26.78 18.77
N GLU A 41 4.03 27.37 18.73
CA GLU A 41 3.03 27.30 19.80
C GLU A 41 2.23 26.00 19.79
N ALA A 42 2.16 25.32 18.64
CA ALA A 42 1.46 24.04 18.48
C ALA A 42 2.11 23.18 17.40
N VAL A 43 2.00 21.86 17.55
CA VAL A 43 2.48 20.88 16.57
C VAL A 43 1.33 19.94 16.20
N PHE A 44 1.01 19.88 14.91
CA PHE A 44 0.07 18.89 14.36
C PHE A 44 0.83 17.72 13.78
N VAL A 45 0.53 16.49 14.28
CA VAL A 45 1.17 15.26 13.80
C VAL A 45 0.29 14.62 12.75
N GLY A 46 0.71 14.72 11.49
CA GLY A 46 0.00 14.16 10.33
C GLY A 46 0.89 13.26 9.48
N SER A 47 1.73 12.42 10.12
CA SER A 47 2.76 11.59 9.47
C SER A 47 2.21 10.43 8.64
N GLY A 48 0.93 10.13 8.72
CA GLY A 48 0.29 9.02 8.01
C GLY A 48 0.64 7.64 8.59
N ALA A 49 0.13 6.59 7.95
CA ALA A 49 0.32 5.20 8.32
C ALA A 49 1.34 4.51 7.38
N GLY A 50 2.59 4.99 7.40
CA GLY A 50 3.65 4.50 6.52
C GLY A 50 4.23 3.12 6.90
N LEU A 51 3.96 2.63 8.12
CA LEU A 51 4.51 1.37 8.59
C LEU A 51 3.74 0.19 7.96
N PRO A 52 4.43 -0.71 7.22
CA PRO A 52 3.77 -1.85 6.62
C PRO A 52 3.31 -2.85 7.69
N ARG A 53 2.17 -3.49 7.43
CA ARG A 53 1.70 -4.62 8.22
C ARG A 53 1.94 -5.90 7.44
N PHE A 54 2.70 -6.80 8.03
CA PHE A 54 2.89 -8.16 7.53
C PHE A 54 1.87 -9.11 8.17
N MET A 55 1.61 -10.22 7.51
CA MET A 55 0.64 -11.22 7.96
C MET A 55 1.22 -12.10 9.07
N GLY A 56 2.55 -12.20 9.17
CA GLY A 56 3.26 -13.07 10.12
C GLY A 56 3.23 -14.55 9.71
N ILE A 57 3.19 -14.82 8.41
CA ILE A 57 3.16 -16.17 7.85
C ILE A 57 4.50 -16.57 7.23
N PRO A 58 4.83 -17.87 7.12
CA PRO A 58 6.03 -18.32 6.46
C PRO A 58 6.14 -17.80 5.02
N GLY A 59 7.36 -17.46 4.60
CA GLY A 59 7.66 -17.07 3.23
C GLY A 59 7.47 -15.60 2.90
N GLU A 60 7.05 -14.74 3.83
CA GLU A 60 6.89 -13.30 3.57
C GLU A 60 8.19 -12.56 3.23
N SER A 61 9.34 -13.15 3.54
CA SER A 61 10.67 -12.61 3.20
C SER A 61 11.20 -13.08 1.85
N LEU A 62 10.46 -13.87 1.11
CA LEU A 62 10.86 -14.34 -0.22
C LEU A 62 10.97 -13.18 -1.22
N LYS A 63 11.87 -13.33 -2.18
CA LYS A 63 12.01 -12.39 -3.29
C LYS A 63 10.72 -12.31 -4.09
N GLY A 64 10.28 -11.08 -4.41
CA GLY A 64 9.02 -10.83 -5.11
C GLY A 64 7.81 -10.67 -4.19
N VAL A 65 8.01 -10.79 -2.87
CA VAL A 65 7.01 -10.38 -1.86
C VAL A 65 7.31 -8.94 -1.45
N TYR A 66 6.32 -8.09 -1.52
CA TYR A 66 6.40 -6.67 -1.16
C TYR A 66 5.27 -6.31 -0.21
N SER A 67 5.53 -5.38 0.69
CA SER A 67 4.39 -4.66 1.26
C SER A 67 3.78 -3.74 0.20
N ALA A 68 2.47 -3.48 0.28
CA ALA A 68 1.81 -2.57 -0.67
C ALA A 68 2.43 -1.17 -0.65
N ASN A 69 2.83 -0.68 0.53
CA ASN A 69 3.50 0.62 0.67
C ASN A 69 4.84 0.64 -0.06
N GLU A 70 5.66 -0.41 0.07
CA GLU A 70 6.93 -0.53 -0.65
C GLU A 70 6.71 -0.56 -2.16
N PHE A 71 5.78 -1.39 -2.62
CA PHE A 71 5.45 -1.52 -4.04
C PHE A 71 4.98 -0.18 -4.64
N LEU A 72 4.05 0.50 -3.98
CA LEU A 72 3.52 1.79 -4.42
C LEU A 72 4.56 2.91 -4.33
N THR A 73 5.41 2.92 -3.30
CA THR A 73 6.51 3.88 -3.19
C THR A 73 7.49 3.70 -4.35
N ARG A 74 7.91 2.47 -4.63
CA ARG A 74 8.83 2.19 -5.75
C ARG A 74 8.21 2.56 -7.09
N SER A 75 6.96 2.18 -7.34
CA SER A 75 6.27 2.46 -8.61
C SER A 75 5.96 3.95 -8.79
N ASN A 76 5.33 4.58 -7.81
CA ASN A 76 4.78 5.93 -7.96
C ASN A 76 5.74 7.04 -7.56
N LEU A 77 6.34 6.95 -6.36
CA LEU A 77 7.21 8.00 -5.84
C LEU A 77 8.60 7.94 -6.50
N MET A 78 9.19 6.73 -6.53
CA MET A 78 10.52 6.51 -7.11
C MET A 78 10.46 6.26 -8.63
N LYS A 79 9.27 6.30 -9.23
CA LYS A 79 9.04 6.20 -10.69
C LYS A 79 9.68 4.96 -11.33
N ALA A 80 9.61 3.79 -10.65
CA ALA A 80 10.22 2.56 -11.15
C ALA A 80 9.66 2.09 -12.51
N TYR A 81 8.52 2.63 -12.95
CA TYR A 81 7.94 2.40 -14.27
C TYR A 81 8.71 3.05 -15.41
N LEU A 82 9.60 4.00 -15.14
CA LEU A 82 10.38 4.65 -16.19
C LEU A 82 11.56 3.78 -16.59
N PRO A 83 11.85 3.66 -17.92
CA PRO A 83 13.00 2.89 -18.40
C PRO A 83 14.37 3.40 -17.87
N THR A 84 14.42 4.68 -17.50
CA THR A 84 15.62 5.33 -16.95
C THR A 84 15.73 5.21 -15.43
N SER A 85 14.70 4.67 -14.75
CA SER A 85 14.73 4.51 -13.31
C SER A 85 15.74 3.45 -12.88
N LYS A 86 16.49 3.77 -11.83
CA LYS A 86 17.41 2.82 -11.17
C LYS A 86 16.74 2.06 -10.03
N THR A 87 15.49 2.39 -9.71
CA THR A 87 14.73 1.71 -8.65
C THR A 87 14.30 0.33 -9.13
N PRO A 88 14.76 -0.75 -8.48
CA PRO A 88 14.36 -2.08 -8.87
C PRO A 88 12.89 -2.31 -8.51
N ILE A 89 12.11 -2.72 -9.49
CA ILE A 89 10.77 -3.26 -9.30
C ILE A 89 10.62 -4.47 -10.21
N ARG A 90 10.04 -5.53 -9.69
CA ARG A 90 9.74 -6.71 -10.48
C ARG A 90 8.28 -7.08 -10.26
N THR A 91 7.56 -7.14 -11.35
CA THR A 91 6.18 -7.60 -11.37
C THR A 91 6.14 -9.00 -11.98
N GLY A 92 5.48 -9.93 -11.32
CA GLY A 92 5.23 -11.26 -11.89
C GLY A 92 4.10 -11.18 -12.93
N ARG A 93 4.00 -12.22 -13.80
CA ARG A 93 2.85 -12.35 -14.70
C ARG A 93 1.53 -12.51 -13.94
N LYS A 94 1.58 -13.15 -12.77
CA LYS A 94 0.44 -13.29 -11.85
C LYS A 94 0.80 -12.60 -10.54
N VAL A 95 -0.06 -11.72 -10.06
CA VAL A 95 0.13 -10.97 -8.83
C VAL A 95 -1.05 -11.24 -7.90
N ALA A 96 -0.76 -11.49 -6.63
CA ALA A 96 -1.77 -11.55 -5.58
C ALA A 96 -1.53 -10.39 -4.61
N VAL A 97 -2.55 -9.59 -4.39
CA VAL A 97 -2.58 -8.51 -3.41
C VAL A 97 -3.45 -8.96 -2.24
N VAL A 98 -2.86 -9.07 -1.07
CA VAL A 98 -3.56 -9.50 0.15
C VAL A 98 -4.06 -8.30 0.91
N GLY A 99 -5.37 -8.18 1.01
CA GLY A 99 -6.04 -7.08 1.70
C GLY A 99 -7.24 -6.55 0.92
N GLY A 100 -8.07 -5.76 1.59
CA GLY A 100 -9.33 -5.24 1.02
C GLY A 100 -9.50 -3.73 1.16
N GLY A 101 -8.47 -2.98 1.60
CA GLY A 101 -8.53 -1.53 1.75
C GLY A 101 -8.13 -0.77 0.48
N ASN A 102 -8.27 0.56 0.49
CA ASN A 102 -7.92 1.42 -0.65
C ASN A 102 -6.49 1.20 -1.14
N VAL A 103 -5.52 1.01 -0.21
CA VAL A 103 -4.12 0.72 -0.57
C VAL A 103 -3.97 -0.59 -1.34
N ALA A 104 -4.79 -1.60 -1.02
CA ALA A 104 -4.81 -2.85 -1.78
C ALA A 104 -5.38 -2.63 -3.19
N MET A 105 -6.43 -1.81 -3.34
CA MET A 105 -6.98 -1.43 -4.65
C MET A 105 -5.93 -0.70 -5.49
N ASP A 106 -5.23 0.28 -4.91
CA ASP A 106 -4.15 1.01 -5.57
C ASP A 106 -3.01 0.08 -6.04
N ALA A 107 -2.58 -0.86 -5.17
CA ALA A 107 -1.54 -1.82 -5.52
C ALA A 107 -2.00 -2.78 -6.63
N ALA A 108 -3.23 -3.29 -6.53
CA ALA A 108 -3.80 -4.19 -7.51
C ALA A 108 -3.94 -3.54 -8.89
N ARG A 109 -4.43 -2.29 -8.94
CA ARG A 109 -4.59 -1.52 -10.18
C ARG A 109 -3.26 -1.03 -10.75
N SER A 110 -2.23 -0.88 -9.92
CA SER A 110 -0.87 -0.53 -10.39
C SER A 110 -0.15 -1.71 -11.02
N ALA A 111 -0.41 -2.95 -10.60
CA ALA A 111 0.28 -4.14 -11.09
C ALA A 111 0.11 -4.40 -12.60
N PRO A 112 -1.09 -4.32 -13.22
CA PRO A 112 -1.25 -4.48 -14.66
C PRO A 112 -0.49 -3.40 -15.46
N ARG A 113 -0.43 -2.17 -14.94
CA ARG A 113 0.32 -1.06 -15.55
C ARG A 113 1.84 -1.30 -15.55
N LEU A 114 2.30 -2.20 -14.70
CA LEU A 114 3.71 -2.66 -14.63
C LEU A 114 3.93 -4.01 -15.33
N GLY A 115 2.93 -4.53 -16.05
CA GLY A 115 3.05 -5.71 -16.89
C GLY A 115 2.48 -7.01 -16.30
N ALA A 116 1.76 -6.97 -15.20
CA ALA A 116 1.05 -8.17 -14.72
C ALA A 116 -0.10 -8.53 -15.67
N GLU A 117 -0.21 -9.81 -16.01
CA GLU A 117 -1.26 -10.35 -16.89
C GLU A 117 -2.53 -10.71 -16.12
N THR A 118 -2.38 -11.13 -14.87
CA THR A 118 -3.49 -11.51 -14.01
C THR A 118 -3.23 -10.99 -12.60
N VAL A 119 -4.18 -10.29 -12.03
CA VAL A 119 -4.09 -9.75 -10.67
C VAL A 119 -5.27 -10.22 -9.83
N TYR A 120 -4.96 -10.70 -8.65
CA TYR A 120 -5.94 -11.15 -7.66
C TYR A 120 -5.90 -10.22 -6.44
N ILE A 121 -7.07 -9.86 -5.93
CA ILE A 121 -7.23 -9.40 -4.55
C ILE A 121 -7.63 -10.62 -3.72
N VAL A 122 -6.85 -10.92 -2.69
CA VAL A 122 -7.11 -12.00 -1.73
C VAL A 122 -7.57 -11.40 -0.43
N TYR A 123 -8.79 -11.67 -0.03
CA TYR A 123 -9.39 -11.07 1.16
C TYR A 123 -10.13 -12.09 2.01
N ARG A 124 -9.89 -12.05 3.33
CA ARG A 124 -10.41 -13.05 4.28
C ARG A 124 -11.90 -13.00 4.55
N ARG A 125 -12.58 -11.88 4.21
CA ARG A 125 -14.04 -11.71 4.35
C ARG A 125 -14.71 -11.68 2.99
N GLY A 126 -16.02 -11.43 2.97
CA GLY A 126 -16.79 -11.28 1.74
C GLY A 126 -16.62 -9.92 1.07
N MET A 127 -17.25 -9.77 -0.09
CA MET A 127 -17.25 -8.51 -0.85
C MET A 127 -17.90 -7.35 -0.07
N ALA A 128 -18.96 -7.64 0.70
CA ALA A 128 -19.67 -6.64 1.47
C ALA A 128 -18.83 -6.05 2.63
N GLU A 129 -17.84 -6.80 3.11
CA GLU A 129 -16.96 -6.43 4.20
C GLU A 129 -15.65 -5.77 3.75
N LEU A 130 -15.52 -5.46 2.46
CA LEU A 130 -14.35 -4.72 1.95
C LEU A 130 -14.32 -3.31 2.54
N PRO A 131 -13.22 -2.91 3.22
CA PRO A 131 -13.12 -1.57 3.80
C PRO A 131 -12.75 -0.49 2.77
N ALA A 132 -12.47 -0.87 1.53
CA ALA A 132 -12.22 0.08 0.44
C ALA A 132 -13.50 0.84 0.08
N ARG A 133 -13.33 2.02 -0.50
CA ARG A 133 -14.44 2.77 -1.07
C ARG A 133 -15.07 1.98 -2.21
N LYS A 134 -16.38 2.08 -2.33
CA LYS A 134 -17.15 1.36 -3.34
C LYS A 134 -16.66 1.63 -4.76
N GLU A 135 -16.40 2.89 -5.04
CA GLU A 135 -15.89 3.34 -6.34
C GLU A 135 -14.51 2.72 -6.67
N GLU A 136 -13.64 2.54 -5.67
CA GLU A 136 -12.34 1.91 -5.87
C GLU A 136 -12.45 0.41 -6.16
N VAL A 137 -13.42 -0.25 -5.55
CA VAL A 137 -13.73 -1.66 -5.84
C VAL A 137 -14.29 -1.80 -7.25
N GLU A 138 -15.28 -0.97 -7.62
CA GLU A 138 -15.87 -0.94 -8.96
C GLU A 138 -14.81 -0.70 -10.05
N HIS A 139 -13.94 0.29 -9.86
CA HIS A 139 -12.83 0.54 -10.77
C HIS A 139 -11.86 -0.65 -10.89
N ALA A 140 -11.61 -1.35 -9.78
CA ALA A 140 -10.75 -2.54 -9.81
C ALA A 140 -11.41 -3.69 -10.61
N GLU A 141 -12.71 -3.89 -10.46
CA GLU A 141 -13.48 -4.87 -11.23
C GLU A 141 -13.49 -4.53 -12.72
N GLU A 142 -13.75 -3.26 -13.08
CA GLU A 142 -13.72 -2.77 -14.46
C GLU A 142 -12.34 -2.98 -15.12
N GLU A 143 -11.26 -2.85 -14.37
CA GLU A 143 -9.89 -3.09 -14.83
C GLU A 143 -9.52 -4.59 -14.87
N GLY A 144 -10.46 -5.48 -14.57
CA GLY A 144 -10.28 -6.94 -14.68
C GLY A 144 -9.55 -7.58 -13.50
N ILE A 145 -9.49 -6.90 -12.35
CA ILE A 145 -8.95 -7.48 -11.12
C ILE A 145 -9.88 -8.56 -10.58
N ILE A 146 -9.35 -9.72 -10.25
CA ILE A 146 -10.11 -10.87 -9.79
C ILE A 146 -10.15 -10.89 -8.26
N PHE A 147 -11.35 -10.83 -7.70
CA PHE A 147 -11.53 -10.90 -6.25
C PHE A 147 -11.64 -12.36 -5.77
N LYS A 148 -10.74 -12.75 -4.89
CA LYS A 148 -10.74 -14.01 -4.13
C LYS A 148 -11.08 -13.66 -2.67
N THR A 149 -12.35 -13.47 -2.43
CA THR A 149 -12.90 -13.24 -1.08
C THR A 149 -13.03 -14.55 -0.31
N LEU A 150 -13.30 -14.47 0.99
CA LEU A 150 -13.36 -15.61 1.89
C LEU A 150 -12.13 -16.51 1.77
N THR A 151 -10.96 -15.88 1.59
CA THR A 151 -9.71 -16.58 1.33
C THR A 151 -8.61 -15.92 2.18
N ASN A 152 -7.96 -16.71 3.03
CA ASN A 152 -6.91 -16.22 3.92
C ASN A 152 -5.59 -16.96 3.69
N PRO A 153 -4.50 -16.25 3.36
CA PRO A 153 -3.19 -16.86 3.20
C PRO A 153 -2.65 -17.46 4.49
N THR A 154 -1.98 -18.60 4.36
CA THR A 154 -1.32 -19.31 5.46
C THR A 154 0.18 -19.47 5.25
N GLU A 155 0.65 -19.45 4.00
CA GLU A 155 2.05 -19.59 3.65
C GLU A 155 2.31 -19.02 2.26
N VAL A 156 3.45 -18.37 2.07
CA VAL A 156 3.99 -17.99 0.76
C VAL A 156 5.03 -18.99 0.34
N LEU A 157 4.84 -19.61 -0.83
CA LEU A 157 5.68 -20.68 -1.34
C LEU A 157 6.81 -20.14 -2.20
N GLY A 158 8.05 -20.57 -1.95
CA GLY A 158 9.23 -20.22 -2.71
C GLY A 158 9.64 -21.28 -3.73
N ASP A 159 10.41 -20.86 -4.73
CA ASP A 159 11.18 -21.75 -5.59
C ASP A 159 12.58 -21.99 -5.00
N GLU A 160 13.40 -22.78 -5.68
CA GLU A 160 14.79 -23.13 -5.32
C GLU A 160 15.74 -21.93 -5.25
N ASN A 161 15.39 -20.84 -5.92
CA ASN A 161 16.14 -19.59 -5.94
C ASN A 161 15.66 -18.56 -4.91
N GLY A 162 14.65 -18.92 -4.11
CA GLY A 162 14.02 -18.06 -3.11
C GLY A 162 13.07 -17.01 -3.70
N TRP A 163 12.52 -17.23 -4.90
CA TRP A 163 11.46 -16.40 -5.47
C TRP A 163 10.08 -16.96 -5.14
N VAL A 164 9.13 -16.08 -4.90
CA VAL A 164 7.73 -16.47 -4.73
C VAL A 164 7.21 -17.15 -6.00
N LYS A 165 6.59 -18.31 -5.82
CA LYS A 165 5.95 -19.07 -6.91
C LYS A 165 4.47 -19.31 -6.68
N GLY A 166 3.98 -19.11 -5.45
CA GLY A 166 2.58 -19.34 -5.10
C GLY A 166 2.30 -19.03 -3.64
N MET A 167 1.09 -19.33 -3.24
CA MET A 167 0.60 -19.06 -1.89
C MET A 167 -0.43 -20.14 -1.52
N THR A 168 -0.32 -20.68 -0.32
CA THR A 168 -1.33 -21.54 0.27
C THR A 168 -2.33 -20.68 1.01
N CYS A 169 -3.61 -20.97 0.81
CA CYS A 169 -4.71 -20.28 1.46
C CYS A 169 -5.69 -21.28 2.06
N VAL A 170 -6.43 -20.83 3.07
CA VAL A 170 -7.64 -21.51 3.56
C VAL A 170 -8.87 -20.76 3.11
N GLU A 171 -9.91 -21.51 2.79
CA GLU A 171 -11.23 -20.94 2.56
C GLU A 171 -11.87 -20.58 3.91
N MET A 172 -12.55 -19.46 3.93
CA MET A 172 -13.16 -18.89 5.12
C MET A 172 -14.68 -18.92 4.98
N GLU A 173 -15.34 -19.01 6.10
CA GLU A 173 -16.79 -18.83 6.20
C GLU A 173 -17.08 -17.65 7.13
N LEU A 174 -18.08 -16.86 6.79
CA LEU A 174 -18.54 -15.76 7.67
C LEU A 174 -19.30 -16.37 8.84
N GLY A 175 -18.84 -16.10 10.05
CA GLY A 175 -19.56 -16.41 11.29
C GLY A 175 -20.51 -15.29 11.72
N GLU A 176 -21.10 -15.46 12.90
CA GLU A 176 -21.87 -14.39 13.53
C GLU A 176 -20.95 -13.17 13.82
N PRO A 177 -21.45 -11.95 13.63
CA PRO A 177 -20.70 -10.75 13.95
C PRO A 177 -20.20 -10.74 15.40
N ASP A 178 -18.97 -10.31 15.62
CA ASP A 178 -18.43 -10.10 16.96
C ASP A 178 -19.06 -8.87 17.65
N ALA A 179 -18.67 -8.61 18.90
CA ALA A 179 -19.19 -7.47 19.69
C ALA A 179 -18.91 -6.09 19.03
N SER A 180 -18.02 -6.02 18.04
CA SER A 180 -17.74 -4.81 17.24
C SER A 180 -18.56 -4.76 15.94
N GLY A 181 -19.43 -5.73 15.68
CA GLY A 181 -20.23 -5.85 14.46
C GLY A 181 -19.42 -6.35 13.25
N ARG A 182 -18.31 -7.02 13.49
CA ARG A 182 -17.40 -7.53 12.45
C ARG A 182 -17.40 -9.04 12.40
#